data_5f592ac25b907f4eb5a7c4b56a494557
#
_entry.id   5f592ac25b907f4eb5a7c4b56a494557
#
_cell.length_a   1.000
_cell.length_b   1.000
_cell.length_c   1.000
_cell.angle_alpha   90.00
_cell.angle_beta   90.00
_cell.angle_gamma   90.00
#
_symmetry.space_group_name_H-M   'P 1'
#
loop_
_entity.id
_entity.type
_entity.pdbx_description
1 polymer ?
#
loop_
_entity_poly.entity_id
_entity_poly.type
_entity_poly.pdbx_seq_one_letter_code
_entity_poly.pdbx_strand_id
1 'polypeptide(L)'
;MIFQSVEEFRASGFAPRVGIIGAGPAGISIAHKLSQAKIPSVIFEAGGADYSDESQDFYKGTVIGDTYFDLDATRLRFLGGSSNHWAGWCRVLEAHDFL
;
A
#
# COMPACT_ATOMS: atom_id res chain seq x y z
N MET A 1 -14.03 7.96 -2.88
CA MET A 1 -14.19 7.82 -4.35
C MET A 1 -13.09 6.87 -4.83
N ILE A 2 -13.41 5.89 -5.64
CA ILE A 2 -12.47 4.92 -6.19
C ILE A 2 -12.51 5.08 -7.72
N PHE A 3 -11.33 5.14 -8.33
CA PHE A 3 -11.15 5.18 -9.78
C PHE A 3 -10.53 3.85 -10.22
N GLN A 4 -11.05 3.28 -11.31
CA GLN A 4 -10.56 1.99 -11.83
C GLN A 4 -9.37 2.15 -12.78
N SER A 5 -9.09 3.39 -13.24
CA SER A 5 -7.95 3.69 -14.08
C SER A 5 -7.43 5.11 -13.88
N VAL A 6 -6.22 5.36 -14.38
CA VAL A 6 -5.62 6.71 -14.39
C VAL A 6 -6.41 7.65 -15.31
N GLU A 7 -6.98 7.13 -16.40
CA GLU A 7 -7.81 7.87 -17.34
C GLU A 7 -9.09 8.37 -16.68
N GLU A 8 -9.76 7.49 -15.92
CA GLU A 8 -10.95 7.86 -15.15
C GLU A 8 -10.61 8.92 -14.09
N PHE A 9 -9.51 8.74 -13.37
CA PHE A 9 -9.02 9.73 -12.42
C PHE A 9 -8.79 11.10 -13.07
N ARG A 10 -8.10 11.13 -14.21
CA ARG A 10 -7.85 12.38 -14.95
C ARG A 10 -9.15 13.04 -15.43
N ALA A 11 -10.08 12.24 -15.94
CA ALA A 11 -11.36 12.73 -16.43
C ALA A 11 -12.24 13.31 -15.31
N SER A 12 -12.03 12.90 -14.05
CA SER A 12 -12.80 13.37 -12.90
C SER A 12 -12.58 14.86 -12.57
N GLY A 13 -11.46 15.44 -13.03
CA GLY A 13 -11.05 16.78 -12.67
C GLY A 13 -10.61 16.95 -11.21
N PHE A 14 -10.52 15.85 -10.44
CA PHE A 14 -10.04 15.91 -9.06
C PHE A 14 -8.55 16.26 -9.01
N ALA A 15 -8.23 17.33 -8.27
CA ALA A 15 -6.87 17.85 -8.15
C ALA A 15 -6.32 17.63 -6.73
N PRO A 16 -5.68 16.48 -6.45
CA PRO A 16 -5.08 16.24 -5.15
C PRO A 16 -3.83 17.11 -4.96
N ARG A 17 -3.58 17.46 -3.69
CA ARG A 17 -2.33 18.13 -3.30
C ARG A 17 -1.22 17.13 -2.95
N VAL A 18 -1.60 15.91 -2.60
CA VAL A 18 -0.68 14.83 -2.20
C VAL A 18 -1.05 13.56 -2.94
N GLY A 19 -0.06 12.96 -3.59
CA GLY A 19 -0.13 11.59 -4.14
C GLY A 19 0.59 10.62 -3.21
N ILE A 20 -0.05 9.49 -2.92
CA ILE A 20 0.50 8.42 -2.09
C ILE A 20 0.64 7.19 -2.98
N ILE A 21 1.78 6.54 -2.98
CA ILE A 21 2.01 5.30 -3.73
C ILE A 21 1.93 4.12 -2.77
N GLY A 22 0.96 3.24 -3.03
CA GLY A 22 0.67 2.04 -2.25
C GLY A 22 -0.41 2.25 -1.19
N ALA A 23 -1.42 1.38 -1.23
CA ALA A 23 -2.53 1.33 -0.28
C ALA A 23 -2.31 0.25 0.80
N GLY A 24 -1.07 0.09 1.25
CA GLY A 24 -0.75 -0.67 2.45
C GLY A 24 -1.03 0.14 3.73
N PRO A 25 -0.75 -0.42 4.93
CA PRO A 25 -1.08 0.22 6.21
C PRO A 25 -0.47 1.62 6.36
N ALA A 26 0.74 1.84 5.88
CA ALA A 26 1.40 3.14 5.93
C ALA A 26 0.68 4.18 5.05
N GLY A 27 0.41 3.83 3.78
CA GLY A 27 -0.27 4.73 2.84
C GLY A 27 -1.68 5.09 3.28
N ILE A 28 -2.44 4.10 3.77
CA ILE A 28 -3.79 4.31 4.30
C ILE A 28 -3.75 5.21 5.54
N SER A 29 -2.80 4.99 6.46
CA SER A 29 -2.65 5.82 7.66
C SER A 29 -2.34 7.27 7.33
N ILE A 30 -1.45 7.51 6.35
CA ILE A 30 -1.13 8.86 5.87
C ILE A 30 -2.38 9.50 5.24
N ALA A 31 -3.07 8.79 4.35
CA ALA A 31 -4.28 9.30 3.70
C ALA A 31 -5.37 9.66 4.74
N HIS A 32 -5.53 8.82 5.76
CA HIS A 32 -6.47 9.11 6.85
C HIS A 32 -6.11 10.41 7.59
N LYS A 33 -4.84 10.61 7.91
CA LYS A 33 -4.38 11.86 8.55
C LYS A 33 -4.55 13.08 7.66
N LEU A 34 -4.25 12.97 6.37
CA LEU A 34 -4.47 14.04 5.40
C LEU A 34 -5.96 14.40 5.28
N SER A 35 -6.82 13.38 5.28
CA SER A 35 -8.28 13.57 5.26
C SER A 35 -8.77 14.32 6.51
N GLN A 36 -8.29 13.96 7.71
CA GLN A 36 -8.60 14.70 8.94
C GLN A 36 -8.15 16.15 8.87
N ALA A 37 -7.01 16.42 8.24
CA ALA A 37 -6.48 17.77 8.01
C ALA A 37 -7.13 18.49 6.81
N LYS A 38 -8.14 17.86 6.15
CA LYS A 38 -8.81 18.38 4.95
C LYS A 38 -7.85 18.68 3.79
N ILE A 39 -6.78 17.91 3.67
CA ILE A 39 -5.83 18.00 2.58
C ILE A 39 -6.23 16.97 1.51
N PRO A 40 -6.64 17.43 0.30
CA PRO A 40 -7.00 16.51 -0.78
C PRO A 40 -5.82 15.60 -1.16
N SER A 41 -6.02 14.30 -1.11
CA SER A 41 -5.00 13.31 -1.45
C SER A 41 -5.58 12.20 -2.30
N VAL A 42 -4.71 11.50 -3.02
CA VAL A 42 -5.04 10.30 -3.80
C VAL A 42 -4.04 9.21 -3.46
N ILE A 43 -4.52 7.97 -3.39
CA ILE A 43 -3.67 6.80 -3.26
C ILE A 43 -3.66 6.07 -4.61
N PHE A 44 -2.48 5.74 -5.10
CA PHE A 44 -2.27 4.87 -6.26
C PHE A 44 -1.88 3.49 -5.75
N GLU A 45 -2.74 2.52 -5.97
CA GLU A 45 -2.48 1.11 -5.64
C GLU A 45 -2.23 0.33 -6.93
N ALA A 46 -1.21 -0.51 -6.92
CA ALA A 46 -0.80 -1.26 -8.08
C ALA A 46 -1.56 -2.59 -8.24
N GLY A 47 -2.09 -3.12 -7.14
CA GLY A 47 -2.98 -4.28 -7.13
C GLY A 47 -4.44 -3.89 -7.24
N GLY A 48 -5.32 -4.89 -7.31
CA GLY A 48 -6.76 -4.70 -7.31
C GLY A 48 -7.35 -4.43 -5.92
N ALA A 49 -8.68 -4.38 -5.85
CA ALA A 49 -9.39 -4.37 -4.56
C ALA A 49 -9.26 -5.70 -3.84
N ASP A 50 -9.19 -6.79 -4.60
CA ASP A 50 -9.04 -8.16 -4.13
C ASP A 50 -7.72 -8.77 -4.60
N TYR A 51 -7.32 -9.86 -3.95
CA TYR A 51 -6.15 -10.64 -4.33
C TYR A 51 -6.33 -11.24 -5.74
N SER A 52 -5.24 -11.25 -6.52
CA SER A 52 -5.13 -12.02 -7.76
C SER A 52 -3.71 -12.53 -7.94
N ASP A 53 -3.59 -13.76 -8.46
CA ASP A 53 -2.29 -14.36 -8.76
C ASP A 53 -1.50 -13.53 -9.77
N GLU A 54 -2.18 -12.98 -10.77
CA GLU A 54 -1.56 -12.11 -11.79
C GLU A 54 -0.89 -10.89 -11.14
N SER A 55 -1.56 -10.24 -10.19
CA SER A 55 -0.97 -9.11 -9.45
C SER A 55 0.17 -9.57 -8.55
N GLN A 56 -0.02 -10.68 -7.83
CA GLN A 56 0.95 -11.21 -6.88
C GLN A 56 2.26 -11.64 -7.55
N ASP A 57 2.18 -12.17 -8.76
CA ASP A 57 3.34 -12.62 -9.54
C ASP A 57 4.38 -11.51 -9.81
N PHE A 58 3.99 -10.24 -9.77
CA PHE A 58 4.94 -9.13 -9.83
C PHE A 58 5.92 -9.08 -8.64
N TYR A 59 5.63 -9.79 -7.56
CA TYR A 59 6.55 -9.90 -6.42
C TYR A 59 7.52 -11.07 -6.51
N LYS A 60 7.39 -11.95 -7.52
CA LYS A 60 8.37 -13.02 -7.77
C LYS A 60 9.73 -12.41 -8.10
N GLY A 61 10.76 -12.93 -7.44
CA GLY A 61 12.11 -12.42 -7.62
C GLY A 61 13.13 -13.30 -6.92
N THR A 62 14.40 -12.94 -7.05
CA THR A 62 15.51 -13.67 -6.44
C THR A 62 15.94 -12.99 -5.15
N VAL A 63 16.02 -13.75 -4.08
CA VAL A 63 16.63 -13.33 -2.82
C VAL A 63 18.14 -13.63 -2.89
N ILE A 64 18.97 -12.62 -2.66
CA ILE A 64 20.44 -12.74 -2.65
C ILE A 64 20.92 -12.37 -1.24
N GLY A 65 21.81 -13.18 -0.68
CA GLY A 65 22.35 -13.00 0.67
C GLY A 65 21.87 -14.09 1.62
N ASP A 66 21.53 -13.73 2.86
CA ASP A 66 21.04 -14.67 3.85
C ASP A 66 19.70 -15.28 3.43
N THR A 67 19.45 -16.52 3.87
CA THR A 67 18.20 -17.23 3.57
C THR A 67 17.00 -16.43 4.07
N TYR A 68 16.06 -16.16 3.18
CA TYR A 68 14.82 -15.48 3.45
C TYR A 68 13.67 -16.16 2.70
N PHE A 69 12.45 -15.90 3.11
CA PHE A 69 11.26 -16.39 2.42
C PHE A 69 11.12 -15.76 1.03
N ASP A 70 10.43 -16.43 0.13
CA ASP A 70 10.12 -15.89 -1.19
C ASP A 70 9.38 -14.55 -1.08
N LEU A 71 9.70 -13.62 -1.98
CA LEU A 71 9.19 -12.24 -1.89
C LEU A 71 7.66 -12.18 -2.07
N ASP A 72 7.11 -13.06 -2.89
CA ASP A 72 5.67 -13.20 -3.13
C ASP A 72 4.94 -13.91 -1.97
N ALA A 73 5.66 -14.62 -1.10
CA ALA A 73 5.10 -15.20 0.13
C ALA A 73 5.04 -14.21 1.30
N THR A 74 5.93 -13.20 1.30
CA THR A 74 6.06 -12.26 2.43
C THR A 74 5.31 -10.94 2.24
N ARG A 75 4.77 -10.69 1.06
CA ARG A 75 4.10 -9.44 0.69
C ARG A 75 2.85 -9.72 -0.09
N LEU A 76 1.84 -8.86 0.06
CA LEU A 76 0.60 -8.93 -0.70
C LEU A 76 0.43 -7.67 -1.56
N ARG A 77 0.05 -7.86 -2.83
CA ARG A 77 -0.09 -6.80 -3.81
C ARG A 77 -1.55 -6.59 -4.18
N PHE A 78 -2.31 -6.00 -3.26
CA PHE A 78 -3.69 -5.54 -3.42
C PHE A 78 -4.04 -4.57 -2.30
N LEU A 79 -5.24 -4.01 -2.32
CA LEU A 79 -5.71 -3.03 -1.34
C LEU A 79 -5.51 -3.54 0.10
N GLY A 80 -4.84 -2.76 0.93
CA GLY A 80 -4.44 -3.12 2.29
C GLY A 80 -3.06 -3.77 2.39
N GLY A 81 -2.52 -4.29 1.27
CA GLY A 81 -1.21 -4.91 1.24
C GLY A 81 -1.04 -6.02 2.26
N SER A 82 0.16 -6.18 2.82
CA SER A 82 0.51 -7.25 3.76
C SER A 82 -0.26 -7.21 5.09
N SER A 83 -1.02 -6.14 5.39
CA SER A 83 -1.90 -6.14 6.56
C SER A 83 -3.04 -7.17 6.47
N ASN A 84 -3.27 -7.72 5.28
CA ASN A 84 -4.32 -8.74 5.08
C ASN A 84 -3.92 -10.15 5.53
N HIS A 85 -2.66 -10.40 5.88
CA HIS A 85 -2.21 -11.73 6.32
C HIS A 85 -1.43 -11.77 7.65
N TRP A 86 -1.34 -10.67 8.37
CA TRP A 86 -0.72 -10.66 9.69
C TRP A 86 -1.76 -10.78 10.82
N ALA A 87 -1.33 -11.24 11.99
CA ALA A 87 -2.23 -11.51 13.11
C ALA A 87 -2.77 -10.26 13.84
N GLY A 88 -2.47 -9.05 13.33
CA GLY A 88 -2.96 -7.78 13.88
C GLY A 88 -2.21 -7.27 15.13
N TRP A 89 -1.11 -7.89 15.49
CA TRP A 89 -0.28 -7.41 16.59
C TRP A 89 0.49 -6.16 16.17
N CYS A 90 0.26 -5.06 16.89
CA CYS A 90 0.93 -3.79 16.65
C CYS A 90 1.47 -3.23 17.97
N ARG A 91 2.63 -2.59 17.89
CA ARG A 91 3.13 -1.72 18.96
C ARG A 91 3.71 -0.44 18.37
N VAL A 92 3.71 0.62 19.13
CA VAL A 92 4.48 1.81 18.77
C VAL A 92 5.97 1.53 18.86
N LEU A 93 6.75 2.14 17.99
CA LEU A 93 8.21 2.11 18.09
C LEU A 93 8.66 2.88 19.33
N GLU A 94 9.68 2.36 19.99
CA GLU A 94 10.30 2.97 21.16
C GLU A 94 11.59 3.69 20.77
N ALA A 95 12.14 4.52 21.66
CA ALA A 95 13.33 5.30 21.36
C ALA A 95 14.53 4.44 20.90
N HIS A 96 14.68 3.24 21.44
CA HIS A 96 15.76 2.33 21.06
C HIS A 96 15.62 1.73 19.66
N ASP A 97 14.43 1.76 19.04
CA ASP A 97 14.22 1.30 17.67
C ASP A 97 14.80 2.29 16.63
N PHE A 98 15.24 3.48 17.07
CA PHE A 98 15.81 4.55 16.24
C PHE A 98 17.32 4.79 16.48
N LEU A 99 17.98 3.94 17.29
CA LEU A 99 19.41 4.00 17.58
C LEU A 99 20.18 2.90 16.79
#